data_1a41c164b7b5465125776f5ed1e92582
#
_entry.id   1a41c164b7b5465125776f5ed1e92582
#
_cell.length_a   1.000
_cell.length_b   1.000
_cell.length_c   1.000
_cell.angle_alpha   90.00
_cell.angle_beta   90.00
_cell.angle_gamma   90.00
#
_symmetry.space_group_name_H-M   'P 1'
#
loop_
_entity.id
_entity.type
_entity.pdbx_description
1 polymer ?
#
loop_
_entity_poly.entity_id
_entity_poly.type
_entity_poly.pdbx_seq_one_letter_code
_entity_poly.pdbx_strand_id
1 'polypeptide(L)'
;FNFSRFMPQSADWIAEQIRALVQEQDVPPEEIVVLAPFLSDGLRFALSQRLQAAGIPVRSHRPSRSLRAENATQCLLTLAVLAHPAWGLTPRELEVRSALQQAVEGLDLPRAHLLYSITYRKNAWNGPGFTSFEKIQPEMQERITFEVGRRFEHLRTWLMTYLSGSPVELDVFISRLFGEVLSQPGFGFHNSFDNAAVTARLIESIRKFRLAAGAALQDSGRSVGQEYVEMVAQGLIAAQYTQEWQDDSAGAVLLAPAFTFLMMNRPVRFQFWVDVGSRGWFERLYQPLTHPLVLSRRWTPGKVWTDADEELNNRETLSRLTNGLLLRCRERIALSVNAINEQGSEQRGPLLFAFQRIFRRQAEGEEGGRV
;
A
#
# COMPACT_ATOMS: atom_id res chain seq x y z
N PHE A 1 -14.25 13.77 -21.17
CA PHE A 1 -12.78 13.81 -21.35
C PHE A 1 -12.22 15.03 -20.63
N ASN A 2 -11.19 14.83 -19.81
CA ASN A 2 -10.46 15.89 -19.13
C ASN A 2 -8.97 15.81 -19.45
N PHE A 3 -8.35 16.96 -19.67
CA PHE A 3 -6.91 17.07 -19.84
C PHE A 3 -6.37 18.05 -18.78
N SER A 4 -5.52 17.56 -17.91
CA SER A 4 -4.89 18.33 -16.85
C SER A 4 -3.37 18.25 -16.96
N ARG A 5 -2.67 19.27 -16.46
CA ARG A 5 -1.22 19.23 -16.43
C ARG A 5 -0.71 18.29 -15.32
N PHE A 6 -1.37 18.32 -14.16
CA PHE A 6 -0.96 17.60 -12.98
C PHE A 6 -2.10 16.77 -12.37
N MET A 7 -1.75 15.70 -11.68
CA MET A 7 -2.67 14.78 -11.02
C MET A 7 -3.67 15.46 -10.05
N PRO A 8 -3.29 16.44 -9.20
CA PRO A 8 -4.27 17.09 -8.32
C PRO A 8 -5.45 17.73 -9.07
N GLN A 9 -5.21 18.33 -10.24
CA GLN A 9 -6.26 18.92 -11.07
C GLN A 9 -7.22 17.86 -11.62
N SER A 10 -6.69 16.71 -12.02
CA SER A 10 -7.51 15.58 -12.43
C SER A 10 -8.33 15.04 -11.28
N ALA A 11 -7.75 14.95 -10.06
CA ALA A 11 -8.46 14.51 -8.87
C ALA A 11 -9.59 15.46 -8.48
N ASP A 12 -9.39 16.78 -8.62
CA ASP A 12 -10.44 17.79 -8.41
C ASP A 12 -11.59 17.60 -9.39
N TRP A 13 -11.27 17.47 -10.68
CA TRP A 13 -12.29 17.25 -11.72
C TRP A 13 -13.06 15.93 -11.50
N ILE A 14 -12.38 14.83 -11.20
CA ILE A 14 -13.03 13.53 -10.96
C ILE A 14 -13.97 13.63 -9.76
N ALA A 15 -13.52 14.22 -8.66
CA ALA A 15 -14.33 14.38 -7.45
C ALA A 15 -15.58 15.21 -7.73
N GLU A 16 -15.46 16.30 -8.52
CA GLU A 16 -16.59 17.15 -8.91
C GLU A 16 -17.58 16.38 -9.80
N GLN A 17 -17.10 15.62 -10.78
CA GLN A 17 -17.98 14.79 -11.63
C GLN A 17 -18.71 13.71 -10.82
N ILE A 18 -18.03 13.08 -9.88
CA ILE A 18 -18.65 12.07 -9.00
C ILE A 18 -19.67 12.73 -8.07
N ARG A 19 -19.35 13.91 -7.52
CA ARG A 19 -20.28 14.70 -6.70
C ARG A 19 -21.56 14.99 -7.46
N ALA A 20 -21.45 15.48 -8.70
CA ALA A 20 -22.60 15.76 -9.55
C ALA A 20 -23.45 14.48 -9.83
N LEU A 21 -22.80 13.33 -10.08
CA LEU A 21 -23.50 12.08 -10.30
C LEU A 21 -24.27 11.64 -9.06
N VAL A 22 -23.66 11.70 -7.88
CA VAL A 22 -24.26 11.21 -6.63
C VAL A 22 -25.31 12.18 -6.10
N GLN A 23 -25.01 13.51 -6.05
CA GLN A 23 -25.86 14.49 -5.39
C GLN A 23 -26.92 15.11 -6.30
N GLU A 24 -26.68 15.18 -7.61
CA GLU A 24 -27.58 15.84 -8.57
C GLU A 24 -28.36 14.84 -9.44
N GLN A 25 -27.81 13.64 -9.67
CA GLN A 25 -28.40 12.61 -10.52
C GLN A 25 -28.81 11.33 -9.75
N ASP A 26 -28.72 11.35 -8.41
CA ASP A 26 -29.08 10.22 -7.52
C ASP A 26 -28.42 8.88 -7.92
N VAL A 27 -27.18 8.93 -8.44
CA VAL A 27 -26.45 7.72 -8.76
C VAL A 27 -25.90 7.09 -7.50
N PRO A 28 -26.21 5.80 -7.19
CA PRO A 28 -25.65 5.13 -6.03
C PRO A 28 -24.11 5.10 -6.10
N PRO A 29 -23.38 5.45 -5.01
CA PRO A 29 -21.93 5.49 -5.00
C PRO A 29 -21.28 4.17 -5.44
N GLU A 30 -21.88 3.02 -5.13
CA GLU A 30 -21.41 1.70 -5.54
C GLU A 30 -21.47 1.45 -7.06
N GLU A 31 -22.23 2.21 -7.80
CA GLU A 31 -22.32 2.15 -9.27
C GLU A 31 -21.23 2.98 -9.98
N ILE A 32 -20.30 3.54 -9.20
CA ILE A 32 -19.20 4.39 -9.68
C ILE A 32 -17.86 3.76 -9.31
N VAL A 33 -16.94 3.64 -10.28
CA VAL A 33 -15.58 3.20 -10.03
C VAL A 33 -14.56 4.16 -10.65
N VAL A 34 -13.48 4.41 -9.94
CA VAL A 34 -12.30 5.13 -10.45
C VAL A 34 -11.18 4.12 -10.67
N LEU A 35 -10.72 4.03 -11.90
CA LEU A 35 -9.75 3.06 -12.37
C LEU A 35 -8.44 3.75 -12.76
N ALA A 36 -7.34 3.29 -12.20
CA ALA A 36 -6.00 3.71 -12.58
C ALA A 36 -5.19 2.48 -13.05
N PRO A 37 -4.17 2.65 -13.88
CA PRO A 37 -3.25 1.56 -14.19
C PRO A 37 -2.56 1.03 -12.93
N PHE A 38 -2.16 1.94 -12.07
CA PHE A 38 -1.64 1.71 -10.74
C PHE A 38 -2.24 2.74 -9.77
N LEU A 39 -2.79 2.27 -8.68
CA LEU A 39 -3.36 3.15 -7.66
C LEU A 39 -2.26 3.50 -6.63
N SER A 40 -1.56 4.63 -6.88
CA SER A 40 -0.55 5.14 -5.94
C SER A 40 -1.20 5.62 -4.64
N ASP A 41 -0.42 5.67 -3.56
CA ASP A 41 -0.89 6.21 -2.28
C ASP A 41 -1.28 7.69 -2.42
N GLY A 42 -0.54 8.46 -3.24
CA GLY A 42 -0.83 9.87 -3.51
C GLY A 42 -2.18 10.05 -4.21
N LEU A 43 -2.43 9.31 -5.29
CA LEU A 43 -3.70 9.36 -6.02
C LEU A 43 -4.86 8.88 -5.12
N ARG A 44 -4.67 7.78 -4.40
CA ARG A 44 -5.66 7.24 -3.47
C ARG A 44 -6.04 8.26 -2.39
N PHE A 45 -5.03 8.85 -1.74
CA PHE A 45 -5.24 9.86 -0.72
C PHE A 45 -5.96 11.09 -1.27
N ALA A 46 -5.48 11.62 -2.42
CA ALA A 46 -6.05 12.80 -3.06
C ALA A 46 -7.54 12.63 -3.41
N LEU A 47 -7.91 11.49 -3.97
CA LEU A 47 -9.31 11.20 -4.32
C LEU A 47 -10.16 10.91 -3.07
N SER A 48 -9.65 10.09 -2.13
CA SER A 48 -10.39 9.76 -0.92
C SER A 48 -10.71 11.00 -0.09
N GLN A 49 -9.74 11.89 0.10
CA GLN A 49 -9.93 13.13 0.86
C GLN A 49 -11.01 14.02 0.23
N ARG A 50 -10.99 14.19 -1.10
CA ARG A 50 -11.94 15.04 -1.82
C ARG A 50 -13.36 14.50 -1.78
N LEU A 51 -13.53 13.21 -1.99
CA LEU A 51 -14.85 12.57 -1.97
C LEU A 51 -15.42 12.52 -0.54
N GLN A 52 -14.60 12.23 0.46
CA GLN A 52 -15.01 12.30 1.86
C GLN A 52 -15.40 13.72 2.30
N ALA A 53 -14.66 14.74 1.85
CA ALA A 53 -15.03 16.14 2.10
C ALA A 53 -16.38 16.52 1.47
N ALA A 54 -16.77 15.86 0.37
CA ALA A 54 -18.08 15.98 -0.24
C ALA A 54 -19.17 15.07 0.40
N GLY A 55 -18.85 14.35 1.49
CA GLY A 55 -19.76 13.42 2.15
C GLY A 55 -20.01 12.12 1.37
N ILE A 56 -19.20 11.79 0.40
CA ILE A 56 -19.34 10.59 -0.46
C ILE A 56 -18.45 9.48 0.12
N PRO A 57 -19.04 8.33 0.51
CA PRO A 57 -18.28 7.19 0.98
C PRO A 57 -17.33 6.65 -0.11
N VAL A 58 -16.10 6.36 0.26
CA VAL A 58 -15.06 5.86 -0.65
C VAL A 58 -14.47 4.59 -0.09
N ARG A 59 -14.31 3.62 -0.96
CA ARG A 59 -13.54 2.42 -0.70
C ARG A 59 -12.41 2.31 -1.71
N SER A 60 -11.21 2.08 -1.25
CA SER A 60 -10.09 1.85 -2.15
C SER A 60 -9.59 0.42 -2.05
N HIS A 61 -9.36 -0.19 -3.22
CA HIS A 61 -8.60 -1.42 -3.24
C HIS A 61 -7.14 -1.07 -2.96
N ARG A 62 -6.64 -1.51 -1.81
CA ARG A 62 -5.23 -1.37 -1.47
C ARG A 62 -4.45 -2.48 -2.19
N PRO A 63 -3.48 -2.14 -3.06
CA PRO A 63 -2.66 -3.17 -3.69
C PRO A 63 -1.92 -3.97 -2.61
N SER A 64 -1.78 -5.28 -2.85
CA SER A 64 -1.00 -6.14 -1.97
C SER A 64 0.44 -5.64 -1.91
N ARG A 65 0.88 -5.23 -0.73
CA ARG A 65 2.28 -4.92 -0.47
C ARG A 65 2.97 -6.13 0.13
N SER A 66 4.25 -6.27 -0.14
CA SER A 66 5.04 -7.26 0.60
C SER A 66 5.06 -6.87 2.08
N LEU A 67 5.15 -7.85 2.98
CA LEU A 67 5.29 -7.58 4.41
C LEU A 67 6.43 -6.60 4.71
N ARG A 68 7.52 -6.72 3.96
CA ARG A 68 8.65 -5.79 4.07
C ARG A 68 8.30 -4.33 3.76
N ALA A 69 7.34 -4.08 2.89
CA ALA A 69 6.94 -2.72 2.47
C ALA A 69 5.85 -2.10 3.36
N GLU A 70 5.25 -2.88 4.26
CA GLU A 70 4.21 -2.40 5.17
C GLU A 70 4.80 -1.71 6.40
N ASN A 71 4.46 -0.44 6.60
CA ASN A 71 4.96 0.34 7.75
C ASN A 71 4.62 -0.31 9.09
N ALA A 72 3.42 -0.85 9.22
CA ALA A 72 3.00 -1.56 10.43
C ALA A 72 3.86 -2.81 10.69
N THR A 73 4.17 -3.59 9.65
CA THR A 73 5.07 -4.74 9.75
C THR A 73 6.48 -4.31 10.16
N GLN A 74 7.02 -3.27 9.54
CA GLN A 74 8.34 -2.75 9.88
C GLN A 74 8.39 -2.26 11.33
N CYS A 75 7.37 -1.55 11.81
CA CYS A 75 7.24 -1.13 13.19
C CYS A 75 7.27 -2.33 14.15
N LEU A 76 6.41 -3.32 13.93
CA LEU A 76 6.27 -4.49 14.79
C LEU A 76 7.55 -5.33 14.83
N LEU A 77 8.18 -5.59 13.67
CA LEU A 77 9.41 -6.37 13.60
C LEU A 77 10.60 -5.61 14.20
N THR A 78 10.68 -4.28 14.02
CA THR A 78 11.71 -3.47 14.67
C THR A 78 11.58 -3.51 16.20
N LEU A 79 10.36 -3.35 16.73
CA LEU A 79 10.11 -3.48 18.17
C LEU A 79 10.39 -4.90 18.68
N ALA A 80 10.11 -5.92 17.88
CA ALA A 80 10.45 -7.30 18.21
C ALA A 80 11.99 -7.51 18.31
N VAL A 81 12.76 -6.96 17.37
CA VAL A 81 14.23 -7.00 17.43
C VAL A 81 14.76 -6.33 18.69
N LEU A 82 14.20 -5.18 19.06
CA LEU A 82 14.57 -4.45 20.30
C LEU A 82 14.22 -5.25 21.56
N ALA A 83 13.16 -6.03 21.52
CA ALA A 83 12.71 -6.88 22.63
C ALA A 83 13.45 -8.24 22.71
N HIS A 84 14.25 -8.60 21.71
CA HIS A 84 14.96 -9.88 21.65
C HIS A 84 16.46 -9.67 21.37
N PRO A 85 17.23 -9.07 22.31
CA PRO A 85 18.66 -8.79 22.11
C PRO A 85 19.49 -10.06 21.88
N ALA A 86 19.03 -11.21 22.36
CA ALA A 86 19.67 -12.51 22.13
C ALA A 86 19.75 -12.92 20.64
N TRP A 87 18.97 -12.30 19.77
CA TRP A 87 19.06 -12.53 18.32
C TRP A 87 20.32 -11.91 17.69
N GLY A 88 21.01 -11.02 18.39
CA GLY A 88 22.20 -10.32 17.85
C GLY A 88 21.89 -9.35 16.72
N LEU A 89 20.61 -9.08 16.44
CA LEU A 89 20.17 -8.14 15.43
C LEU A 89 20.16 -6.72 15.99
N THR A 90 20.61 -5.76 15.19
CA THR A 90 20.56 -4.34 15.57
C THR A 90 19.83 -3.54 14.52
N PRO A 91 18.67 -2.95 14.84
CA PRO A 91 17.92 -2.13 13.89
C PRO A 91 18.72 -0.89 13.48
N ARG A 92 18.54 -0.46 12.24
CA ARG A 92 19.11 0.79 11.74
C ARG A 92 18.40 2.00 12.37
N GLU A 93 19.09 3.14 12.42
CA GLU A 93 18.53 4.38 12.94
C GLU A 93 17.15 4.71 12.36
N LEU A 94 17.04 4.66 11.03
CA LEU A 94 15.78 4.97 10.35
C LEU A 94 14.65 4.02 10.74
N GLU A 95 14.95 2.75 10.94
CA GLU A 95 13.97 1.73 11.35
C GLU A 95 13.42 2.03 12.75
N VAL A 96 14.32 2.35 13.71
CA VAL A 96 13.90 2.70 15.07
C VAL A 96 13.09 3.99 15.09
N ARG A 97 13.51 5.03 14.38
CA ARG A 97 12.77 6.29 14.28
C ARG A 97 11.40 6.12 13.68
N SER A 98 11.31 5.37 12.59
CA SER A 98 10.04 5.06 11.92
C SER A 98 9.12 4.20 12.80
N ALA A 99 9.71 3.24 13.53
CA ALA A 99 8.94 2.41 14.47
C ALA A 99 8.36 3.24 15.63
N LEU A 100 9.15 4.15 16.21
CA LEU A 100 8.66 5.07 17.25
C LEU A 100 7.55 5.98 16.72
N GLN A 101 7.75 6.58 15.54
CA GLN A 101 6.75 7.44 14.90
C GLN A 101 5.44 6.69 14.61
N GLN A 102 5.54 5.45 14.16
CA GLN A 102 4.37 4.62 13.86
C GLN A 102 3.68 4.12 15.13
N ALA A 103 4.43 3.84 16.19
CA ALA A 103 3.91 3.31 17.45
C ALA A 103 3.24 4.37 18.31
N VAL A 104 3.81 5.57 18.38
CA VAL A 104 3.37 6.64 19.31
C VAL A 104 2.55 7.69 18.54
N GLU A 105 1.26 7.80 18.86
CA GLU A 105 0.38 8.79 18.25
C GLU A 105 0.84 10.21 18.59
N GLY A 106 0.85 11.09 17.56
CA GLY A 106 1.24 12.49 17.70
C GLY A 106 2.76 12.72 17.63
N LEU A 107 3.57 11.68 17.43
CA LEU A 107 5.01 11.79 17.25
C LEU A 107 5.34 12.07 15.78
N ASP A 108 5.74 13.31 15.47
CA ASP A 108 6.20 13.70 14.14
C ASP A 108 7.68 13.31 13.88
N LEU A 109 8.13 13.44 12.64
CA LEU A 109 9.50 13.09 12.24
C LEU A 109 10.59 13.85 13.00
N PRO A 110 10.51 15.20 13.19
CA PRO A 110 11.49 15.94 13.97
C PRO A 110 11.58 15.48 15.43
N ARG A 111 10.43 15.27 16.08
CA ARG A 111 10.39 14.80 17.47
C ARG A 111 10.82 13.33 17.59
N ALA A 112 10.50 12.48 16.61
CA ALA A 112 10.97 11.11 16.57
C ALA A 112 12.49 11.03 16.45
N HIS A 113 13.10 11.91 15.64
CA HIS A 113 14.55 12.03 15.57
C HIS A 113 15.16 12.51 16.91
N LEU A 114 14.57 13.54 17.51
CA LEU A 114 15.03 14.06 18.80
C LEU A 114 14.92 12.98 19.89
N LEU A 115 13.78 12.34 20.00
CA LEU A 115 13.54 11.27 20.96
C LEU A 115 14.54 10.11 20.77
N TYR A 116 14.74 9.65 19.53
CA TYR A 116 15.72 8.62 19.19
C TYR A 116 17.13 9.02 19.62
N SER A 117 17.60 10.20 19.21
CA SER A 117 18.98 10.65 19.46
C SER A 117 19.32 10.78 20.96
N ILE A 118 18.33 11.15 21.78
CA ILE A 118 18.49 11.31 23.22
C ILE A 118 18.34 9.99 23.97
N THR A 119 17.36 9.15 23.59
CA THR A 119 17.00 7.98 24.40
C THR A 119 17.60 6.67 23.91
N TYR A 120 17.83 6.52 22.60
CA TYR A 120 18.28 5.24 22.07
C TYR A 120 19.75 4.97 22.41
N ARG A 121 20.02 3.76 22.86
CA ARG A 121 21.37 3.27 23.16
C ARG A 121 21.59 1.95 22.42
N LYS A 122 22.48 2.00 21.42
CA LYS A 122 22.79 0.83 20.57
C LYS A 122 23.45 -0.28 21.35
N ASN A 123 24.31 0.06 22.30
CA ASN A 123 25.12 -0.86 23.10
C ASN A 123 24.77 -0.73 24.57
N ALA A 124 23.50 -0.95 24.95
CA ALA A 124 23.13 -1.09 26.35
C ALA A 124 23.58 -2.47 26.87
N TRP A 125 23.69 -2.64 28.21
CA TRP A 125 24.20 -3.88 28.85
C TRP A 125 23.52 -5.16 28.38
N ASN A 126 22.25 -5.10 28.02
CA ASN A 126 21.44 -6.24 27.58
C ASN A 126 20.98 -6.10 26.11
N GLY A 127 21.75 -5.41 25.27
CA GLY A 127 21.39 -5.14 23.90
C GLY A 127 20.88 -3.70 23.65
N PRO A 128 20.37 -3.40 22.45
CA PRO A 128 19.84 -2.08 22.15
C PRO A 128 18.62 -1.75 23.01
N GLY A 129 18.54 -0.54 23.54
CA GLY A 129 17.45 -0.15 24.43
C GLY A 129 17.24 1.36 24.52
N PHE A 130 16.26 1.76 25.31
CA PHE A 130 15.88 3.15 25.50
C PHE A 130 16.10 3.61 26.94
N THR A 131 16.65 4.83 27.08
CA THR A 131 16.68 5.57 28.34
C THR A 131 15.27 6.08 28.66
N SER A 132 14.92 6.16 29.97
CA SER A 132 13.64 6.73 30.39
C SER A 132 13.48 8.17 29.97
N PHE A 133 12.26 8.56 29.58
CA PHE A 133 11.89 9.94 29.26
C PHE A 133 12.11 10.90 30.45
N GLU A 134 11.88 10.43 31.67
CA GLU A 134 12.07 11.22 32.89
C GLU A 134 13.51 11.65 33.12
N LYS A 135 14.49 10.94 32.53
CA LYS A 135 15.93 11.26 32.64
C LYS A 135 16.41 12.25 31.56
N ILE A 136 15.51 12.68 30.68
CA ILE A 136 15.81 13.69 29.66
C ILE A 136 15.78 15.08 30.28
N GLN A 137 16.64 15.99 29.79
CA GLN A 137 16.64 17.39 30.23
C GLN A 137 15.28 18.06 30.00
N PRO A 138 14.78 18.90 30.96
CA PRO A 138 13.44 19.47 30.87
C PRO A 138 13.13 20.19 29.56
N GLU A 139 14.09 20.97 29.04
CA GLU A 139 13.93 21.68 27.75
C GLU A 139 13.68 20.74 26.58
N MET A 140 14.27 19.55 26.60
CA MET A 140 14.06 18.55 25.57
C MET A 140 12.73 17.80 25.77
N GLN A 141 12.30 17.60 27.02
CA GLN A 141 10.97 17.06 27.33
C GLN A 141 9.87 17.98 26.79
N GLU A 142 9.99 19.28 26.95
CA GLU A 142 9.05 20.27 26.41
C GLU A 142 9.01 20.23 24.87
N ARG A 143 10.16 20.13 24.21
CA ARG A 143 10.23 20.04 22.74
C ARG A 143 9.58 18.76 22.20
N ILE A 144 9.72 17.64 22.90
CA ILE A 144 9.09 16.36 22.54
C ILE A 144 7.61 16.40 22.91
N THR A 145 7.23 17.13 23.90
CA THR A 145 5.96 17.22 24.64
C THR A 145 5.78 16.10 25.68
N PHE A 146 5.24 16.46 26.82
CA PHE A 146 5.03 15.53 27.94
C PHE A 146 4.03 14.42 27.58
N GLU A 147 3.04 14.70 26.75
CA GLU A 147 2.07 13.69 26.34
C GLU A 147 2.70 12.60 25.47
N VAL A 148 3.48 12.98 24.46
CA VAL A 148 4.25 12.04 23.63
C VAL A 148 5.26 11.29 24.48
N GLY A 149 5.95 12.00 25.40
CA GLY A 149 6.89 11.38 26.33
C GLY A 149 6.26 10.33 27.23
N ARG A 150 5.07 10.56 27.76
CA ARG A 150 4.33 9.59 28.57
C ARG A 150 3.93 8.34 27.77
N ARG A 151 3.49 8.52 26.52
CA ARG A 151 3.17 7.41 25.61
C ARG A 151 4.42 6.58 25.29
N PHE A 152 5.52 7.26 24.98
CA PHE A 152 6.83 6.61 24.80
C PHE A 152 7.27 5.84 26.04
N GLU A 153 7.15 6.43 27.22
CA GLU A 153 7.54 5.78 28.47
C GLU A 153 6.71 4.52 28.75
N HIS A 154 5.42 4.53 28.41
CA HIS A 154 4.56 3.35 28.49
C HIS A 154 5.07 2.23 27.57
N LEU A 155 5.36 2.52 26.29
CA LEU A 155 5.94 1.56 25.36
C LEU A 155 7.28 1.02 25.87
N ARG A 156 8.16 1.93 26.32
CA ARG A 156 9.47 1.57 26.87
C ARG A 156 9.34 0.65 28.08
N THR A 157 8.49 1.00 29.02
CA THR A 157 8.28 0.22 30.25
C THR A 157 7.74 -1.17 29.92
N TRP A 158 6.79 -1.28 28.98
CA TRP A 158 6.29 -2.55 28.51
C TRP A 158 7.40 -3.42 27.91
N LEU A 159 8.25 -2.87 27.05
CA LEU A 159 9.39 -3.58 26.46
C LEU A 159 10.39 -4.02 27.53
N MET A 160 10.70 -3.17 28.51
CA MET A 160 11.60 -3.53 29.61
C MET A 160 11.03 -4.62 30.52
N THR A 161 9.72 -4.58 30.78
CA THR A 161 9.03 -5.64 31.55
C THR A 161 9.06 -6.95 30.79
N TYR A 162 8.85 -6.94 29.48
CA TYR A 162 8.97 -8.13 28.64
C TYR A 162 10.38 -8.70 28.68
N LEU A 163 11.42 -7.86 28.57
CA LEU A 163 12.83 -8.28 28.62
C LEU A 163 13.23 -8.93 29.96
N SER A 164 12.58 -8.58 31.06
CA SER A 164 12.82 -9.20 32.38
C SER A 164 12.14 -10.56 32.57
N GLY A 165 11.24 -10.92 31.65
CA GLY A 165 10.51 -12.18 31.65
C GLY A 165 11.15 -13.28 30.78
N SER A 166 10.45 -14.38 30.65
CA SER A 166 10.84 -15.44 29.71
C SER A 166 10.40 -15.07 28.29
N PRO A 167 11.27 -15.17 27.26
CA PRO A 167 10.91 -14.89 25.89
C PRO A 167 9.80 -15.84 25.42
N VAL A 168 8.86 -15.31 24.65
CA VAL A 168 7.79 -16.08 24.01
C VAL A 168 8.00 -16.13 22.50
N GLU A 169 7.25 -17.00 21.82
CA GLU A 169 7.26 -17.10 20.37
C GLU A 169 6.87 -15.77 19.71
N LEU A 170 7.46 -15.46 18.55
CA LEU A 170 7.30 -14.16 17.90
C LEU A 170 5.83 -13.81 17.57
N ASP A 171 5.02 -14.79 17.15
CA ASP A 171 3.59 -14.58 16.92
C ASP A 171 2.84 -14.18 18.20
N VAL A 172 3.19 -14.78 19.32
CA VAL A 172 2.65 -14.44 20.65
C VAL A 172 3.12 -13.05 21.08
N PHE A 173 4.42 -12.74 20.90
CA PHE A 173 4.97 -11.43 21.21
C PHE A 173 4.24 -10.31 20.45
N ILE A 174 4.10 -10.45 19.11
CA ILE A 174 3.40 -9.46 18.27
C ILE A 174 1.94 -9.30 18.70
N SER A 175 1.26 -10.40 19.00
CA SER A 175 -0.12 -10.37 19.47
C SER A 175 -0.26 -9.60 20.79
N ARG A 176 0.64 -9.83 21.75
CA ARG A 176 0.66 -9.12 23.04
C ARG A 176 1.00 -7.65 22.87
N LEU A 177 2.05 -7.32 22.10
CA LEU A 177 2.45 -5.93 21.84
C LEU A 177 1.32 -5.14 21.21
N PHE A 178 0.61 -5.73 20.25
CA PHE A 178 -0.54 -5.10 19.62
C PHE A 178 -1.69 -4.92 20.63
N GLY A 179 -2.11 -5.98 21.31
CA GLY A 179 -3.26 -5.95 22.20
C GLY A 179 -3.06 -5.11 23.46
N GLU A 180 -1.86 -5.19 24.06
CA GLU A 180 -1.56 -4.55 25.34
C GLU A 180 -1.10 -3.08 25.18
N VAL A 181 -0.53 -2.69 24.02
CA VAL A 181 0.03 -1.36 23.82
C VAL A 181 -0.50 -0.69 22.56
N LEU A 182 -0.17 -1.22 21.37
CA LEU A 182 -0.30 -0.45 20.12
C LEU A 182 -1.75 -0.16 19.71
N SER A 183 -2.69 -1.01 20.09
CA SER A 183 -4.13 -0.81 19.87
C SER A 183 -4.80 0.09 20.92
N GLN A 184 -4.09 0.48 21.98
CA GLN A 184 -4.63 1.30 23.04
C GLN A 184 -4.69 2.80 22.66
N PRO A 185 -5.58 3.61 23.28
CA PRO A 185 -5.62 5.05 23.04
C PRO A 185 -4.26 5.71 23.25
N GLY A 186 -3.87 6.59 22.30
CA GLY A 186 -2.57 7.26 22.30
C GLY A 186 -1.46 6.51 21.55
N PHE A 187 -1.78 5.40 20.91
CA PHE A 187 -0.86 4.66 20.06
C PHE A 187 -1.34 4.60 18.61
N GLY A 188 -0.38 4.52 17.67
CA GLY A 188 -0.65 4.70 16.26
C GLY A 188 -1.42 3.58 15.56
N PHE A 189 -1.71 2.48 16.27
CA PHE A 189 -2.57 1.40 15.77
C PHE A 189 -3.99 1.47 16.34
N HIS A 190 -4.25 2.38 17.29
CA HIS A 190 -5.57 2.62 17.80
C HIS A 190 -6.46 3.18 16.67
N ASN A 191 -7.67 2.68 16.54
CA ASN A 191 -8.64 3.08 15.50
C ASN A 191 -8.13 2.89 14.03
N SER A 192 -7.08 2.13 13.79
CA SER A 192 -6.56 1.82 12.46
C SER A 192 -6.87 0.38 12.08
N PHE A 193 -7.99 0.17 11.37
CA PHE A 193 -8.36 -1.15 10.87
C PHE A 193 -7.30 -1.72 9.90
N ASP A 194 -6.66 -0.86 9.09
CA ASP A 194 -5.58 -1.27 8.19
C ASP A 194 -4.39 -1.86 8.97
N ASN A 195 -3.93 -1.15 10.02
CA ASN A 195 -2.82 -1.64 10.84
C ASN A 195 -3.20 -2.93 11.60
N ALA A 196 -4.44 -3.03 12.09
CA ALA A 196 -4.94 -4.24 12.73
C ALA A 196 -4.97 -5.43 11.76
N ALA A 197 -5.45 -5.23 10.53
CA ALA A 197 -5.47 -6.25 9.50
C ALA A 197 -4.05 -6.68 9.08
N VAL A 198 -3.10 -5.75 8.93
CA VAL A 198 -1.68 -6.06 8.67
C VAL A 198 -1.09 -6.88 9.82
N THR A 199 -1.36 -6.48 11.07
CA THR A 199 -0.89 -7.18 12.26
C THR A 199 -1.40 -8.62 12.33
N ALA A 200 -2.70 -8.82 12.11
CA ALA A 200 -3.32 -10.16 12.13
C ALA A 200 -2.66 -11.10 11.10
N ARG A 201 -2.39 -10.58 9.89
CA ARG A 201 -1.75 -11.37 8.82
C ARG A 201 -0.27 -11.59 9.07
N LEU A 202 0.43 -10.64 9.69
CA LEU A 202 1.80 -10.85 10.13
C LEU A 202 1.85 -12.00 11.16
N ILE A 203 0.96 -12.00 12.15
CA ILE A 203 0.85 -13.07 13.15
C ILE A 203 0.59 -14.42 12.46
N GLU A 204 -0.34 -14.46 11.51
CA GLU A 204 -0.64 -15.68 10.75
C GLU A 204 0.57 -16.16 9.93
N SER A 205 1.29 -15.25 9.28
CA SER A 205 2.50 -15.56 8.51
C SER A 205 3.60 -16.14 9.41
N ILE A 206 3.85 -15.51 10.56
CA ILE A 206 4.84 -16.02 11.55
C ILE A 206 4.44 -17.40 12.05
N ARG A 207 3.16 -17.60 12.37
CA ARG A 207 2.65 -18.90 12.84
C ARG A 207 2.81 -19.99 11.77
N LYS A 208 2.48 -19.70 10.52
CA LYS A 208 2.69 -20.64 9.40
C LYS A 208 4.18 -20.98 9.21
N PHE A 209 5.04 -19.97 9.28
CA PHE A 209 6.48 -20.18 9.21
C PHE A 209 6.99 -21.06 10.36
N ARG A 210 6.57 -20.80 11.59
CA ARG A 210 6.92 -21.61 12.76
C ARG A 210 6.47 -23.07 12.60
N LEU A 211 5.27 -23.30 12.08
CA LEU A 211 4.77 -24.66 11.83
C LEU A 211 5.55 -25.39 10.73
N ALA A 212 5.98 -24.66 9.70
CA ALA A 212 6.68 -25.25 8.55
C ALA A 212 8.18 -25.47 8.81
N ALA A 213 8.86 -24.49 9.44
CA ALA A 213 10.31 -24.47 9.59
C ALA A 213 10.80 -24.75 11.01
N GLY A 214 9.92 -24.73 12.02
CA GLY A 214 10.30 -24.78 13.42
C GLY A 214 11.13 -26.01 13.79
N ALA A 215 10.74 -27.20 13.35
CA ALA A 215 11.47 -28.42 13.63
C ALA A 215 12.89 -28.41 13.02
N ALA A 216 13.02 -27.95 11.76
CA ALA A 216 14.32 -27.90 11.10
C ALA A 216 15.26 -26.83 11.70
N LEU A 217 14.69 -25.73 12.24
CA LEU A 217 15.48 -24.68 12.88
C LEU A 217 15.95 -25.02 14.29
N GLN A 218 15.24 -25.89 15.02
CA GLN A 218 15.66 -26.36 16.34
C GLN A 218 17.04 -27.02 16.28
N ASP A 219 17.32 -27.76 15.21
CA ASP A 219 18.62 -28.46 15.05
C ASP A 219 19.77 -27.46 14.73
N SER A 220 19.47 -26.26 14.24
CA SER A 220 20.45 -25.24 13.85
C SER A 220 20.84 -24.30 15.01
N GLY A 221 20.16 -24.35 16.14
CA GLY A 221 20.37 -23.44 17.29
C GLY A 221 19.91 -22.00 17.06
N ARG A 222 19.19 -21.72 15.96
CA ARG A 222 18.60 -20.42 15.66
C ARG A 222 17.15 -20.36 16.14
N SER A 223 16.76 -19.20 16.66
CA SER A 223 15.35 -19.00 17.02
C SER A 223 14.50 -18.83 15.77
N VAL A 224 13.30 -19.39 15.76
CA VAL A 224 12.34 -19.25 14.65
C VAL A 224 12.01 -17.78 14.40
N GLY A 225 11.89 -16.98 15.46
CA GLY A 225 11.62 -15.54 15.35
C GLY A 225 12.75 -14.77 14.70
N GLN A 226 14.00 -15.05 15.05
CA GLN A 226 15.18 -14.45 14.43
C GLN A 226 15.22 -14.74 12.92
N GLU A 227 15.10 -16.01 12.55
CA GLU A 227 15.13 -16.43 11.13
C GLU A 227 14.00 -15.80 10.33
N TYR A 228 12.78 -15.72 10.89
CA TYR A 228 11.67 -15.07 10.25
C TYR A 228 11.95 -13.59 9.96
N VAL A 229 12.47 -12.83 10.92
CA VAL A 229 12.81 -11.41 10.77
C VAL A 229 13.88 -11.22 9.69
N GLU A 230 14.94 -12.03 9.70
CA GLU A 230 16.00 -11.97 8.68
C GLU A 230 15.46 -12.29 7.28
N MET A 231 14.64 -13.32 7.14
CA MET A 231 14.02 -13.68 5.85
C MET A 231 13.08 -12.61 5.32
N VAL A 232 12.31 -11.94 6.18
CA VAL A 232 11.50 -10.80 5.78
C VAL A 232 12.37 -9.62 5.34
N ALA A 233 13.45 -9.32 6.08
CA ALA A 233 14.39 -8.25 5.75
C ALA A 233 15.10 -8.50 4.41
N GLN A 234 15.41 -9.75 4.08
CA GLN A 234 15.99 -10.16 2.80
C GLN A 234 14.95 -10.24 1.66
N GLY A 235 13.65 -10.16 1.98
CA GLY A 235 12.57 -10.28 1.01
C GLY A 235 12.26 -11.71 0.57
N LEU A 236 12.79 -12.73 1.27
CA LEU A 236 12.52 -14.15 0.99
C LEU A 236 11.12 -14.55 1.41
N ILE A 237 10.61 -13.99 2.50
CA ILE A 237 9.19 -14.08 2.88
C ILE A 237 8.50 -12.84 2.32
N ALA A 238 8.02 -12.96 1.11
CA ALA A 238 7.10 -12.02 0.49
C ALA A 238 5.69 -12.57 0.62
N ALA A 239 5.11 -12.60 1.81
CA ALA A 239 3.70 -12.89 1.95
C ALA A 239 2.94 -11.76 1.24
N GLN A 240 2.50 -12.04 0.03
CA GLN A 240 1.60 -11.14 -0.68
C GLN A 240 0.30 -11.09 0.09
N TYR A 241 -0.06 -9.91 0.45
CA TYR A 241 -1.27 -9.58 1.11
C TYR A 241 -2.42 -9.67 0.11
N THR A 242 -2.99 -10.82 -0.08
CA THR A 242 -4.27 -10.93 -0.79
C THR A 242 -5.36 -10.55 0.19
N GLN A 243 -5.89 -9.35 0.03
CA GLN A 243 -7.14 -8.99 0.70
C GLN A 243 -8.20 -9.92 0.13
N GLU A 244 -8.84 -10.73 0.98
CA GLU A 244 -10.01 -11.49 0.57
C GLU A 244 -11.03 -10.51 -0.03
N TRP A 245 -11.61 -10.92 -1.16
CA TRP A 245 -12.66 -10.20 -1.84
C TRP A 245 -13.92 -10.22 -0.97
N GLN A 246 -13.97 -9.40 0.04
CA GLN A 246 -15.23 -9.14 0.70
C GLN A 246 -16.02 -8.19 -0.19
N ASP A 247 -17.16 -8.66 -0.65
CA ASP A 247 -18.10 -7.92 -1.51
C ASP A 247 -18.89 -6.86 -0.73
N ASP A 248 -18.19 -6.14 0.10
CA ASP A 248 -18.69 -5.12 1.03
C ASP A 248 -18.70 -3.72 0.38
N SER A 249 -18.88 -3.67 -0.95
CA SER A 249 -18.88 -2.42 -1.72
C SER A 249 -20.21 -1.67 -1.65
N ALA A 250 -21.14 -2.10 -0.82
CA ALA A 250 -22.43 -1.45 -0.65
C ALA A 250 -22.25 0.00 -0.20
N GLY A 251 -22.76 0.93 -0.99
CA GLY A 251 -22.86 2.35 -0.64
C GLY A 251 -21.58 3.18 -0.79
N ALA A 252 -20.52 2.72 -1.47
CA ALA A 252 -19.28 3.47 -1.62
C ALA A 252 -18.72 3.48 -3.04
N VAL A 253 -18.09 4.59 -3.44
CA VAL A 253 -17.30 4.70 -4.68
C VAL A 253 -16.06 3.85 -4.55
N LEU A 254 -15.78 2.99 -5.54
CA LEU A 254 -14.61 2.13 -5.56
C LEU A 254 -13.43 2.82 -6.27
N LEU A 255 -12.28 2.88 -5.61
CA LEU A 255 -10.99 3.21 -6.23
C LEU A 255 -10.19 1.92 -6.41
N ALA A 256 -9.81 1.56 -7.64
CA ALA A 256 -9.13 0.31 -7.90
C ALA A 256 -8.13 0.38 -9.06
N PRO A 257 -7.07 -0.46 -9.04
CA PRO A 257 -6.31 -0.73 -10.25
C PRO A 257 -7.20 -1.40 -11.30
N ALA A 258 -7.04 -1.03 -12.58
CA ALA A 258 -7.89 -1.51 -13.67
C ALA A 258 -7.92 -3.04 -13.79
N PHE A 259 -6.76 -3.68 -13.68
CA PHE A 259 -6.67 -5.16 -13.71
C PHE A 259 -7.37 -5.81 -12.52
N THR A 260 -7.26 -5.19 -11.34
CA THR A 260 -7.92 -5.69 -10.13
C THR A 260 -9.44 -5.61 -10.26
N PHE A 261 -9.95 -4.49 -10.79
CA PHE A 261 -11.38 -4.34 -11.04
C PHE A 261 -11.93 -5.39 -12.02
N LEU A 262 -11.16 -5.74 -13.07
CA LEU A 262 -11.57 -6.82 -13.97
C LEU A 262 -11.75 -8.16 -13.26
N MET A 263 -10.89 -8.46 -12.28
CA MET A 263 -11.00 -9.71 -11.51
C MET A 263 -12.24 -9.74 -10.61
N MET A 264 -12.78 -8.59 -10.21
CA MET A 264 -14.05 -8.50 -9.45
C MET A 264 -15.28 -8.92 -10.26
N ASN A 265 -15.17 -8.95 -11.58
CA ASN A 265 -16.23 -9.30 -12.52
C ASN A 265 -17.56 -8.59 -12.27
N ARG A 266 -17.50 -7.34 -11.82
CA ARG A 266 -18.65 -6.54 -11.44
C ARG A 266 -18.95 -5.47 -12.48
N PRO A 267 -20.15 -5.39 -13.06
CA PRO A 267 -20.55 -4.26 -13.89
C PRO A 267 -20.96 -3.06 -13.03
N VAL A 268 -20.66 -1.86 -13.53
CA VAL A 268 -21.02 -0.57 -12.91
C VAL A 268 -21.60 0.37 -13.95
N ARG A 269 -22.34 1.41 -13.54
CA ARG A 269 -22.89 2.39 -14.47
C ARG A 269 -21.83 3.35 -15.00
N PHE A 270 -20.91 3.83 -14.12
CA PHE A 270 -19.92 4.88 -14.44
C PHE A 270 -18.51 4.42 -14.13
N GLN A 271 -17.61 4.62 -15.06
CA GLN A 271 -16.17 4.41 -14.88
C GLN A 271 -15.40 5.68 -15.13
N PHE A 272 -14.47 6.01 -14.25
CA PHE A 272 -13.49 7.08 -14.42
C PHE A 272 -12.12 6.46 -14.63
N TRP A 273 -11.54 6.64 -15.80
CA TRP A 273 -10.20 6.13 -16.12
C TRP A 273 -9.19 7.24 -15.94
N VAL A 274 -8.27 7.04 -15.02
CA VAL A 274 -7.24 8.01 -14.64
C VAL A 274 -5.93 7.66 -15.30
N ASP A 275 -5.08 8.67 -15.55
CA ASP A 275 -3.76 8.47 -16.17
C ASP A 275 -3.81 7.71 -17.49
N VAL A 276 -4.75 8.07 -18.36
CA VAL A 276 -4.96 7.39 -19.66
C VAL A 276 -3.70 7.42 -20.54
N GLY A 277 -2.82 8.41 -20.34
CA GLY A 277 -1.52 8.51 -21.01
C GLY A 277 -0.43 7.60 -20.42
N SER A 278 -0.68 6.90 -19.32
CA SER A 278 0.31 6.04 -18.67
C SER A 278 0.57 4.76 -19.47
N ARG A 279 1.83 4.32 -19.50
CA ARG A 279 2.22 3.01 -20.03
C ARG A 279 1.72 1.86 -19.15
N GLY A 280 1.46 2.12 -17.87
CA GLY A 280 0.97 1.11 -16.92
C GLY A 280 -0.37 0.45 -17.31
N TRP A 281 -1.11 1.00 -18.30
CA TRP A 281 -2.34 0.39 -18.83
C TRP A 281 -2.09 -0.93 -19.56
N PHE A 282 -0.88 -1.19 -20.04
CA PHE A 282 -0.53 -2.41 -20.75
C PHE A 282 0.78 -3.02 -20.26
N GLU A 283 1.74 -2.21 -19.80
CA GLU A 283 3.02 -2.66 -19.31
C GLU A 283 2.87 -3.25 -17.91
N ARG A 284 3.13 -4.54 -17.78
CA ARG A 284 3.16 -5.25 -16.51
C ARG A 284 4.59 -5.33 -15.98
N LEU A 285 4.72 -5.80 -14.75
CA LEU A 285 6.01 -6.11 -14.16
C LEU A 285 6.86 -6.94 -15.14
N TYR A 286 8.09 -6.48 -15.39
CA TYR A 286 9.06 -7.20 -16.18
C TYR A 286 9.42 -8.52 -15.49
N GLN A 287 8.94 -9.62 -16.03
CA GLN A 287 9.17 -10.96 -15.51
C GLN A 287 9.56 -11.91 -16.64
N PRO A 288 10.80 -11.82 -17.14
CA PRO A 288 11.21 -12.56 -18.33
C PRO A 288 11.12 -14.09 -18.16
N LEU A 289 11.40 -14.61 -16.96
CA LEU A 289 11.36 -16.06 -16.69
C LEU A 289 9.96 -16.62 -16.45
N THR A 290 9.01 -15.78 -16.04
CA THR A 290 7.63 -16.18 -15.69
C THR A 290 6.60 -15.50 -16.56
N HIS A 291 7.01 -14.98 -17.73
CA HIS A 291 6.10 -14.26 -18.62
C HIS A 291 4.98 -15.18 -19.12
N PRO A 292 3.70 -14.82 -18.94
CA PRO A 292 2.58 -15.69 -19.23
C PRO A 292 2.54 -16.23 -20.68
N LEU A 293 2.97 -15.40 -21.65
CA LEU A 293 3.03 -15.82 -23.04
C LEU A 293 4.14 -16.86 -23.27
N VAL A 294 5.32 -16.67 -22.66
CA VAL A 294 6.46 -17.61 -22.77
C VAL A 294 6.12 -18.95 -22.11
N LEU A 295 5.36 -18.94 -21.01
CA LEU A 295 4.90 -20.13 -20.32
C LEU A 295 3.66 -20.77 -20.98
N SER A 296 3.05 -20.10 -21.95
CA SER A 296 1.86 -20.61 -22.64
C SER A 296 2.23 -21.62 -23.75
N ARG A 297 1.25 -22.47 -24.10
CA ARG A 297 1.37 -23.38 -25.26
C ARG A 297 1.51 -22.66 -26.62
N ARG A 298 1.33 -21.36 -26.66
CA ARG A 298 1.51 -20.53 -27.88
C ARG A 298 2.97 -20.21 -28.16
N TRP A 299 3.84 -20.33 -27.16
CA TRP A 299 5.28 -20.07 -27.32
C TRP A 299 5.98 -21.29 -27.83
N THR A 300 6.72 -21.12 -28.95
CA THR A 300 7.52 -22.20 -29.52
C THR A 300 8.80 -22.40 -28.69
N PRO A 301 9.09 -23.62 -28.19
CA PRO A 301 10.32 -23.90 -27.49
C PRO A 301 11.56 -23.47 -28.31
N GLY A 302 12.50 -22.80 -27.65
CA GLY A 302 13.71 -22.30 -28.29
C GLY A 302 13.57 -20.98 -29.06
N LYS A 303 12.36 -20.43 -29.21
CA LYS A 303 12.17 -19.09 -29.76
C LYS A 303 12.76 -18.04 -28.83
N VAL A 304 13.55 -17.11 -29.38
CA VAL A 304 14.06 -15.94 -28.66
C VAL A 304 13.00 -14.85 -28.64
N TRP A 305 12.81 -14.21 -27.50
CA TRP A 305 11.93 -13.05 -27.35
C TRP A 305 12.49 -11.85 -28.11
N THR A 306 11.65 -11.20 -28.90
CA THR A 306 12.02 -10.02 -29.70
C THR A 306 11.17 -8.81 -29.34
N ASP A 307 11.60 -7.60 -29.72
CA ASP A 307 10.82 -6.36 -29.55
C ASP A 307 9.46 -6.44 -30.26
N ALA A 308 9.36 -7.19 -31.35
CA ALA A 308 8.10 -7.41 -32.05
C ALA A 308 7.13 -8.28 -31.21
N ASP A 309 7.65 -9.28 -30.49
CA ASP A 309 6.84 -10.10 -29.58
C ASP A 309 6.36 -9.26 -28.39
N GLU A 310 7.22 -8.37 -27.87
CA GLU A 310 6.88 -7.41 -26.82
C GLU A 310 5.75 -6.47 -27.25
N GLU A 311 5.89 -5.81 -28.41
CA GLU A 311 4.91 -4.89 -28.97
C GLU A 311 3.55 -5.58 -29.20
N LEU A 312 3.57 -6.78 -29.77
CA LEU A 312 2.36 -7.58 -30.00
C LEU A 312 1.67 -7.92 -28.68
N ASN A 313 2.44 -8.40 -27.69
CA ASN A 313 1.90 -8.76 -26.38
C ASN A 313 1.31 -7.54 -25.65
N ASN A 314 1.98 -6.39 -25.71
CA ASN A 314 1.51 -5.16 -25.09
C ASN A 314 0.20 -4.68 -25.74
N ARG A 315 0.09 -4.75 -27.06
CA ARG A 315 -1.13 -4.43 -27.81
C ARG A 315 -2.28 -5.37 -27.48
N GLU A 316 -2.04 -6.67 -27.41
CA GLU A 316 -3.05 -7.66 -27.01
C GLU A 316 -3.50 -7.45 -25.56
N THR A 317 -2.56 -7.17 -24.65
CA THR A 317 -2.86 -6.91 -23.25
C THR A 317 -3.74 -5.66 -23.08
N LEU A 318 -3.38 -4.56 -23.76
CA LEU A 318 -4.18 -3.34 -23.76
C LEU A 318 -5.59 -3.57 -24.32
N SER A 319 -5.68 -4.29 -25.44
CA SER A 319 -6.97 -4.61 -26.08
C SER A 319 -7.86 -5.45 -25.15
N ARG A 320 -7.32 -6.49 -24.52
CA ARG A 320 -8.09 -7.33 -23.57
C ARG A 320 -8.54 -6.55 -22.35
N LEU A 321 -7.66 -5.72 -21.78
CA LEU A 321 -7.99 -4.86 -20.63
C LEU A 321 -9.12 -3.89 -21.01
N THR A 322 -8.94 -3.16 -22.11
CA THR A 322 -9.91 -2.14 -22.56
C THR A 322 -11.27 -2.78 -22.84
N ASN A 323 -11.31 -3.87 -23.61
CA ASN A 323 -12.55 -4.59 -23.91
C ASN A 323 -13.21 -5.13 -22.64
N GLY A 324 -12.43 -5.68 -21.71
CA GLY A 324 -12.93 -6.14 -20.43
C GLY A 324 -13.58 -5.04 -19.59
N LEU A 325 -13.01 -3.84 -19.58
CA LEU A 325 -13.56 -2.68 -18.88
C LEU A 325 -14.80 -2.13 -19.57
N LEU A 326 -14.79 -2.02 -20.91
CA LEU A 326 -15.95 -1.59 -21.70
C LEU A 326 -17.17 -2.47 -21.45
N LEU A 327 -17.00 -3.78 -21.45
CA LEU A 327 -18.09 -4.75 -21.17
C LEU A 327 -18.65 -4.66 -19.74
N ARG A 328 -17.94 -3.99 -18.82
CA ARG A 328 -18.37 -3.77 -17.42
C ARG A 328 -18.88 -2.35 -17.16
N CYS A 329 -18.96 -1.51 -18.19
CA CYS A 329 -19.53 -0.18 -18.09
C CYS A 329 -20.92 -0.18 -18.75
N ARG A 330 -21.94 0.23 -18.01
CA ARG A 330 -23.31 0.23 -18.54
C ARG A 330 -23.70 1.55 -19.20
N GLU A 331 -23.13 2.68 -18.75
CA GLU A 331 -23.58 3.99 -19.23
C GLU A 331 -22.44 4.87 -19.75
N ARG A 332 -21.45 5.23 -18.93
CA ARG A 332 -20.47 6.21 -19.33
C ARG A 332 -19.07 5.93 -18.77
N ILE A 333 -18.07 6.15 -19.64
CA ILE A 333 -16.67 6.16 -19.27
C ILE A 333 -16.18 7.62 -19.38
N ALA A 334 -15.64 8.14 -18.28
CA ALA A 334 -14.99 9.41 -18.20
C ALA A 334 -13.47 9.22 -18.21
N LEU A 335 -12.77 9.92 -19.10
CA LEU A 335 -11.33 9.78 -19.28
C LEU A 335 -10.61 10.99 -18.71
N SER A 336 -9.59 10.76 -17.87
CA SER A 336 -8.72 11.80 -17.34
C SER A 336 -7.27 11.55 -17.75
N VAL A 337 -6.68 12.56 -18.38
CA VAL A 337 -5.29 12.55 -18.85
C VAL A 337 -4.48 13.55 -18.04
N ASN A 338 -3.38 13.12 -17.46
CA ASN A 338 -2.36 13.98 -16.91
C ASN A 338 -1.21 14.13 -17.92
N ALA A 339 -0.79 15.36 -18.21
CA ALA A 339 0.35 15.59 -19.09
C ALA A 339 1.65 15.07 -18.47
N ILE A 340 1.76 15.20 -17.15
CA ILE A 340 2.95 14.85 -16.36
C ILE A 340 2.53 13.90 -15.25
N ASN A 341 3.29 12.79 -15.08
CA ASN A 341 3.09 11.84 -14.01
C ASN A 341 3.67 12.32 -12.65
N GLU A 342 3.52 11.52 -11.61
CA GLU A 342 4.05 11.82 -10.26
C GLU A 342 5.58 11.94 -10.22
N GLN A 343 6.30 11.34 -11.20
CA GLN A 343 7.76 11.42 -11.32
C GLN A 343 8.24 12.59 -12.21
N GLY A 344 7.32 13.43 -12.71
CA GLY A 344 7.66 14.56 -13.56
C GLY A 344 7.86 14.25 -15.05
N SER A 345 7.55 13.02 -15.48
CA SER A 345 7.70 12.58 -16.87
C SER A 345 6.40 12.77 -17.68
N GLU A 346 6.54 13.13 -18.96
CA GLU A 346 5.39 13.23 -19.89
C GLU A 346 4.72 11.87 -20.11
N GLN A 347 3.40 11.89 -20.15
CA GLN A 347 2.59 10.69 -20.38
C GLN A 347 2.07 10.65 -21.83
N ARG A 348 2.60 9.70 -22.62
CA ARG A 348 2.23 9.49 -24.03
C ARG A 348 2.00 8.01 -24.33
N GLY A 349 1.11 7.37 -23.58
CA GLY A 349 0.82 5.93 -23.74
C GLY A 349 -0.10 5.64 -24.93
N PRO A 350 -0.07 4.37 -25.42
CA PRO A 350 -0.86 3.95 -26.58
C PRO A 350 -2.37 4.08 -26.40
N LEU A 351 -2.88 3.94 -25.17
CA LEU A 351 -4.30 4.12 -24.89
C LEU A 351 -4.76 5.56 -25.20
N LEU A 352 -3.96 6.56 -24.81
CA LEU A 352 -4.23 7.96 -25.15
C LEU A 352 -4.27 8.18 -26.66
N PHE A 353 -3.30 7.64 -27.40
CA PHE A 353 -3.28 7.75 -28.86
C PHE A 353 -4.47 7.07 -29.53
N ALA A 354 -4.93 5.93 -28.98
CA ALA A 354 -6.13 5.26 -29.48
C ALA A 354 -7.37 6.15 -29.32
N PHE A 355 -7.57 6.76 -28.17
CA PHE A 355 -8.70 7.69 -27.96
C PHE A 355 -8.58 8.95 -28.81
N GLN A 356 -7.40 9.55 -28.92
CA GLN A 356 -7.19 10.72 -29.79
C GLN A 356 -7.57 10.43 -31.25
N ARG A 357 -7.25 9.22 -31.74
CA ARG A 357 -7.63 8.79 -33.09
C ARG A 357 -9.15 8.64 -33.23
N ILE A 358 -9.84 8.10 -32.22
CA ILE A 358 -11.29 7.98 -32.22
C ILE A 358 -11.93 9.36 -32.26
N PHE A 359 -11.53 10.28 -31.40
CA PHE A 359 -12.09 11.63 -31.34
C PHE A 359 -11.85 12.44 -32.63
N ARG A 360 -10.67 12.30 -33.25
CA ARG A 360 -10.42 12.92 -34.56
C ARG A 360 -11.37 12.41 -35.63
N ARG A 361 -11.57 11.09 -35.71
CA ARG A 361 -12.51 10.49 -36.67
C ARG A 361 -13.96 10.93 -36.44
N GLN A 362 -14.37 11.10 -35.20
CA GLN A 362 -15.70 11.62 -34.90
C GLN A 362 -15.85 13.06 -35.33
N ALA A 363 -14.87 13.94 -35.06
CA ALA A 363 -14.87 15.31 -35.49
C ALA A 363 -14.91 15.45 -37.04
N GLU A 364 -14.10 14.65 -37.75
CA GLU A 364 -14.09 14.61 -39.22
C GLU A 364 -15.41 14.09 -39.80
N GLY A 365 -16.06 13.14 -39.13
CA GLY A 365 -17.38 12.59 -39.53
C GLY A 365 -18.54 13.59 -39.32
N GLU A 366 -18.47 14.40 -38.29
CA GLU A 366 -19.44 15.47 -38.01
C GLU A 366 -19.31 16.66 -38.97
N GLU A 367 -18.11 16.97 -39.45
CA GLU A 367 -17.87 18.01 -40.47
C GLU A 367 -18.30 17.55 -41.87
N GLY A 368 -18.12 16.24 -42.19
CA GLY A 368 -18.55 15.69 -43.49
C GLY A 368 -20.06 15.46 -43.64
N GLY A 369 -20.82 15.51 -42.56
CA GLY A 369 -22.29 15.37 -42.56
C GLY A 369 -23.07 16.68 -42.60
N ARG A 370 -22.37 17.81 -42.71
CA ARG A 370 -22.95 19.16 -42.81
C ARG A 370 -22.83 19.79 -44.21
N VAL A 371 -22.63 19.00 -45.26
CA VAL A 371 -22.62 19.47 -46.66
C VAL A 371 -23.88 18.99 -47.36
#